data_c6b48d7140b087ab19335d2da98ad7d8
#
_entry.id   c6b48d7140b087ab19335d2da98ad7d8
#
_cell.length_a   1.000
_cell.length_b   1.000
_cell.length_c   1.000
_cell.angle_alpha   90.00
_cell.angle_beta   90.00
_cell.angle_gamma   90.00
#
_symmetry.space_group_name_H-M   'P 1'
#
loop_
_entity.id
_entity.type
_entity.pdbx_description
1 polymer ?
#
loop_
_entity_poly.entity_id
_entity_poly.type
_entity_poly.pdbx_seq_one_letter_code
_entity_poly.pdbx_strand_id
1 'polypeptide(L)'
;MTQPIRVLICGTGSGGQTLAGIISAWPGVEVRVFTQNADKARDWEKIKESDRLEVTVRKGRGEQVAFKANSFTVTNEPELAARGCDLILLAIPAFLHWKYLTLLEPYLEEGCVLVGLPGQNGFEFDVRKVLGPRLENYILMNFESLPWICRTVEFGRRVRILGIKSNLVGAMRGDLARARIADPLGTIQRLLGEPPKLSISGHLLGITLLSPNAYSHPPIMYGRWKDWDGKALDCPPLFYQGINEETAELLAQLSEEVVATSKLIMEKHPGVDLSQVIPMYEWDIACYGNAIRDKTNLMTALRTNSGYEGITHPMIRTSDDKYIPDLNHRFLAEDVPFGLVVIRGIAEIAGAPTPGIDKVLLWCQQKMGKEYLVGSSLKGKDLATTRCPQRYGLRTLSGILGSDGTGWSREGDQRRDLQSNGRRQQ
;
A
#
# COMPACT_ATOMS: atom_id res chain seq x y z
N MET A 1 36.37 -6.42 5.88
CA MET A 1 35.02 -6.34 6.44
C MET A 1 34.08 -5.92 5.30
N THR A 2 33.04 -6.67 4.98
CA THR A 2 32.01 -6.26 4.01
C THR A 2 31.33 -5.01 4.54
N GLN A 3 31.10 -4.02 3.67
CA GLN A 3 30.34 -2.82 4.06
C GLN A 3 28.94 -3.19 4.53
N PRO A 4 28.38 -2.51 5.55
CA PRO A 4 27.02 -2.77 6.00
C PRO A 4 26.03 -2.43 4.89
N ILE A 5 24.94 -3.20 4.81
CA ILE A 5 23.79 -2.88 3.95
C ILE A 5 23.06 -1.68 4.58
N ARG A 6 22.89 -0.61 3.81
CA ARG A 6 22.19 0.60 4.25
C ARG A 6 20.73 0.56 3.83
N VAL A 7 19.86 0.52 4.82
CA VAL A 7 18.41 0.40 4.63
C VAL A 7 17.71 1.67 5.10
N LEU A 8 16.99 2.31 4.19
CA LEU A 8 16.06 3.39 4.53
C LEU A 8 14.65 2.84 4.68
N ILE A 9 14.02 3.15 5.80
CA ILE A 9 12.60 2.88 6.05
C ILE A 9 11.85 4.21 5.99
N CYS A 10 10.92 4.34 5.06
CA CYS A 10 10.04 5.50 4.97
C CYS A 10 8.78 5.27 5.80
N GLY A 11 8.57 6.13 6.82
CA GLY A 11 7.39 6.11 7.65
C GLY A 11 7.64 5.73 9.12
N THR A 12 6.85 6.36 10.01
CA THR A 12 6.89 6.18 11.47
C THR A 12 5.59 5.58 12.02
N GLY A 13 4.75 5.04 11.14
CA GLY A 13 3.55 4.29 11.52
C GLY A 13 3.89 2.88 12.03
N SER A 14 2.87 2.09 12.32
CA SER A 14 3.06 0.71 12.84
C SER A 14 3.98 -0.13 11.96
N GLY A 15 3.80 -0.08 10.62
CA GLY A 15 4.66 -0.82 9.68
C GLY A 15 6.11 -0.35 9.73
N GLY A 16 6.35 0.95 9.69
CA GLY A 16 7.71 1.52 9.75
C GLY A 16 8.41 1.21 11.07
N GLN A 17 7.72 1.31 12.21
CA GLN A 17 8.29 0.92 13.51
C GLN A 17 8.58 -0.57 13.59
N THR A 18 7.70 -1.43 13.05
CA THR A 18 7.95 -2.89 13.00
C THR A 18 9.19 -3.19 12.16
N LEU A 19 9.33 -2.58 10.97
CA LEU A 19 10.51 -2.74 10.11
C LEU A 19 11.79 -2.26 10.82
N ALA A 20 11.74 -1.08 11.44
CA ALA A 20 12.89 -0.53 12.17
C ALA A 20 13.35 -1.48 13.29
N GLY A 21 12.41 -2.00 14.07
CA GLY A 21 12.71 -2.93 15.17
C GLY A 21 13.29 -4.27 14.71
N ILE A 22 12.76 -4.83 13.62
CA ILE A 22 13.21 -6.12 13.09
C ILE A 22 14.55 -5.96 12.37
N ILE A 23 14.65 -5.02 11.42
CA ILE A 23 15.81 -4.90 10.53
C ILE A 23 17.05 -4.40 11.28
N SER A 24 16.89 -3.47 12.23
CA SER A 24 18.03 -3.00 13.03
C SER A 24 18.60 -4.07 13.98
N ALA A 25 17.83 -5.12 14.29
CA ALA A 25 18.30 -6.22 15.12
C ALA A 25 19.38 -7.10 14.42
N TRP A 26 19.49 -7.01 13.08
CA TRP A 26 20.46 -7.80 12.32
C TRP A 26 21.85 -7.17 12.32
N PRO A 27 22.92 -7.96 12.49
CA PRO A 27 24.30 -7.47 12.37
C PRO A 27 24.61 -7.11 10.91
N GLY A 28 25.48 -6.12 10.72
CA GLY A 28 25.90 -5.69 9.39
C GLY A 28 24.87 -4.90 8.59
N VAL A 29 23.87 -4.33 9.28
CA VAL A 29 22.84 -3.48 8.67
C VAL A 29 22.86 -2.11 9.34
N GLU A 30 22.91 -1.05 8.53
CA GLU A 30 22.69 0.33 8.96
C GLU A 30 21.26 0.72 8.61
N VAL A 31 20.46 1.10 9.61
CA VAL A 31 19.04 1.46 9.41
C VAL A 31 18.85 2.95 9.63
N ARG A 32 18.16 3.58 8.68
CA ARG A 32 17.66 4.94 8.77
C ARG A 32 16.14 4.94 8.61
N VAL A 33 15.47 5.77 9.39
CA VAL A 33 14.01 5.97 9.29
C VAL A 33 13.76 7.41 8.85
N PHE A 34 13.03 7.60 7.78
CA PHE A 34 12.65 8.91 7.26
C PHE A 34 11.19 9.22 7.54
N THR A 35 10.93 10.42 8.04
CA THR A 35 9.59 10.98 8.16
C THR A 35 9.61 12.47 7.82
N GLN A 36 8.58 12.94 7.11
CA GLN A 36 8.42 14.37 6.84
C GLN A 36 8.02 15.20 8.07
N ASN A 37 7.60 14.54 9.16
CA ASN A 37 7.20 15.19 10.39
C ASN A 37 8.42 15.36 11.29
N ALA A 38 8.95 16.58 11.37
CA ALA A 38 10.13 16.92 12.14
C ALA A 38 9.95 16.65 13.64
N ASP A 39 8.74 16.88 14.18
CA ASP A 39 8.47 16.61 15.60
C ASP A 39 8.54 15.11 15.89
N LYS A 40 7.93 14.28 15.05
CA LYS A 40 8.03 12.82 15.20
C LYS A 40 9.47 12.31 15.06
N ALA A 41 10.27 12.89 14.17
CA ALA A 41 11.67 12.53 14.05
C ALA A 41 12.43 12.85 15.35
N ARG A 42 12.30 14.08 15.82
CA ARG A 42 12.93 14.55 17.07
C ARG A 42 12.49 13.75 18.28
N ASP A 43 11.18 13.50 18.41
CA ASP A 43 10.62 12.78 19.56
C ASP A 43 11.11 11.32 19.58
N TRP A 44 11.18 10.66 18.41
CA TRP A 44 11.65 9.29 18.37
C TRP A 44 13.17 9.19 18.62
N GLU A 45 13.97 10.15 18.14
CA GLU A 45 15.40 10.23 18.49
C GLU A 45 15.60 10.35 20.01
N LYS A 46 14.85 11.21 20.70
CA LYS A 46 14.90 11.35 22.17
C LYS A 46 14.46 10.06 22.89
N ILE A 47 13.42 9.40 22.42
CA ILE A 47 12.95 8.14 23.03
C ILE A 47 14.05 7.09 22.95
N LYS A 48 14.78 7.00 21.85
CA LYS A 48 15.88 6.04 21.64
C LYS A 48 17.05 6.21 22.62
N GLU A 49 17.26 7.41 23.14
CA GLU A 49 18.30 7.65 24.15
C GLU A 49 18.04 6.91 25.48
N SER A 50 16.76 6.69 25.82
CA SER A 50 16.34 6.05 27.07
C SER A 50 15.83 4.63 26.88
N ASP A 51 15.21 4.32 25.74
CA ASP A 51 14.51 3.06 25.51
C ASP A 51 14.82 2.45 24.15
N ARG A 52 14.85 1.11 24.09
CA ARG A 52 14.93 0.36 22.84
C ARG A 52 13.54 -0.01 22.36
N LEU A 53 13.29 0.20 21.06
CA LEU A 53 12.04 -0.26 20.44
C LEU A 53 11.91 -1.77 20.52
N GLU A 54 10.81 -2.23 21.11
CA GLU A 54 10.45 -3.63 21.18
C GLU A 54 9.37 -3.98 20.15
N VAL A 55 9.61 -5.08 19.42
CA VAL A 55 8.60 -5.71 18.57
C VAL A 55 8.07 -6.94 19.30
N THR A 56 6.79 -6.92 19.66
CA THR A 56 6.12 -8.04 20.30
C THR A 56 5.25 -8.80 19.30
N VAL A 57 5.13 -10.12 19.51
CA VAL A 57 4.25 -10.98 18.72
C VAL A 57 3.22 -11.60 19.64
N ARG A 58 1.95 -11.63 19.20
CA ARG A 58 0.87 -12.32 19.93
C ARG A 58 1.16 -13.82 19.98
N LYS A 59 1.15 -14.41 21.18
CA LYS A 59 1.34 -15.84 21.39
C LYS A 59 0.27 -16.36 22.37
N GLY A 60 -0.73 -17.04 21.84
CA GLY A 60 -1.88 -17.46 22.62
C GLY A 60 -2.65 -16.27 23.22
N ARG A 61 -2.84 -16.24 24.54
CA ARG A 61 -3.49 -15.12 25.26
C ARG A 61 -2.53 -14.02 25.69
N GLY A 62 -1.22 -14.15 25.43
CA GLY A 62 -0.17 -13.22 25.85
C GLY A 62 0.62 -12.64 24.68
N GLU A 63 1.67 -11.91 25.02
CA GLU A 63 2.64 -11.34 24.11
C GLU A 63 4.04 -11.82 24.46
N GLN A 64 4.88 -11.99 23.42
CA GLN A 64 6.30 -12.26 23.57
C GLN A 64 7.09 -11.20 22.82
N VAL A 65 8.16 -10.66 23.43
CA VAL A 65 9.13 -9.84 22.73
C VAL A 65 9.87 -10.73 21.74
N ALA A 66 9.71 -10.44 20.44
CA ALA A 66 10.37 -11.18 19.37
C ALA A 66 11.68 -10.50 18.96
N PHE A 67 11.70 -9.15 18.93
CA PHE A 67 12.88 -8.37 18.54
C PHE A 67 13.05 -7.16 19.47
N LYS A 68 14.32 -6.83 19.74
CA LYS A 68 14.71 -5.56 20.33
C LYS A 68 15.62 -4.84 19.34
N ALA A 69 15.23 -3.63 18.97
CA ALA A 69 16.00 -2.83 18.03
C ALA A 69 17.42 -2.58 18.52
N ASN A 70 18.37 -2.62 17.60
CA ASN A 70 19.68 -2.02 17.77
C ASN A 70 19.64 -0.52 17.40
N SER A 71 20.80 0.11 17.28
CA SER A 71 20.90 1.51 16.88
C SER A 71 20.38 1.71 15.45
N PHE A 72 19.59 2.77 15.25
CA PHE A 72 19.16 3.28 13.96
C PHE A 72 19.00 4.80 14.05
N THR A 73 18.97 5.49 12.93
CA THR A 73 18.80 6.95 12.88
C THR A 73 17.37 7.30 12.45
N VAL A 74 16.73 8.27 13.09
CA VAL A 74 15.45 8.83 12.63
C VAL A 74 15.69 10.27 12.18
N THR A 75 15.27 10.61 10.96
CA THR A 75 15.51 11.94 10.41
C THR A 75 14.34 12.45 9.59
N ASN A 76 14.22 13.76 9.48
CA ASN A 76 13.33 14.42 8.52
C ASN A 76 14.10 15.11 7.38
N GLU A 77 15.41 14.90 7.28
CA GLU A 77 16.27 15.41 6.22
C GLU A 77 16.41 14.38 5.10
N PRO A 78 15.90 14.65 3.87
CA PRO A 78 15.90 13.68 2.78
C PRO A 78 17.31 13.25 2.35
N GLU A 79 18.28 14.16 2.34
CA GLU A 79 19.66 13.86 1.97
C GLU A 79 20.30 12.89 2.96
N LEU A 80 20.19 13.17 4.26
CA LEU A 80 20.72 12.30 5.31
C LEU A 80 20.05 10.92 5.28
N ALA A 81 18.76 10.89 4.96
CA ALA A 81 18.00 9.65 4.85
C ALA A 81 18.45 8.79 3.68
N ALA A 82 18.53 9.34 2.45
CA ALA A 82 18.62 8.56 1.22
C ALA A 82 20.06 8.33 0.72
N ARG A 83 20.99 9.26 1.00
CA ARG A 83 22.35 9.17 0.44
C ARG A 83 23.08 7.90 0.87
N GLY A 84 23.55 7.16 -0.11
CA GLY A 84 24.30 5.91 0.07
C GLY A 84 23.42 4.70 0.43
N CYS A 85 22.08 4.81 0.45
CA CYS A 85 21.21 3.68 0.73
C CYS A 85 21.23 2.67 -0.42
N ASP A 86 21.22 1.39 -0.04
CA ASP A 86 21.16 0.26 -0.96
C ASP A 86 19.74 -0.24 -1.14
N LEU A 87 18.90 -0.09 -0.10
CA LEU A 87 17.52 -0.55 -0.05
C LEU A 87 16.63 0.52 0.60
N ILE A 88 15.55 0.87 -0.06
CA ILE A 88 14.54 1.83 0.44
C ILE A 88 13.18 1.15 0.52
N LEU A 89 12.66 1.02 1.74
CA LEU A 89 11.37 0.40 2.05
C LEU A 89 10.32 1.50 2.31
N LEU A 90 9.33 1.64 1.41
CA LEU A 90 8.24 2.58 1.58
C LEU A 90 7.08 1.89 2.30
N ALA A 91 6.99 2.10 3.63
CA ALA A 91 5.93 1.57 4.51
C ALA A 91 5.01 2.68 4.99
N ILE A 92 4.48 3.44 4.03
CA ILE A 92 3.67 4.64 4.22
C ILE A 92 2.33 4.51 3.48
N PRO A 93 1.31 5.31 3.87
CA PRO A 93 0.08 5.40 3.09
C PRO A 93 0.31 5.82 1.64
N ALA A 94 -0.53 5.32 0.73
CA ALA A 94 -0.38 5.52 -0.71
C ALA A 94 -0.33 7.01 -1.12
N PHE A 95 -1.13 7.87 -0.46
CA PHE A 95 -1.16 9.31 -0.74
C PHE A 95 0.13 10.07 -0.37
N LEU A 96 1.06 9.42 0.34
CA LEU A 96 2.36 9.99 0.70
C LEU A 96 3.48 9.54 -0.26
N HIS A 97 3.31 8.48 -1.04
CA HIS A 97 4.38 7.94 -1.88
C HIS A 97 4.96 8.99 -2.83
N TRP A 98 4.11 9.69 -3.58
CA TRP A 98 4.54 10.76 -4.48
C TRP A 98 5.45 11.78 -3.77
N LYS A 99 5.00 12.26 -2.62
CA LYS A 99 5.73 13.29 -1.87
C LYS A 99 7.08 12.78 -1.34
N TYR A 100 7.10 11.55 -0.78
CA TYR A 100 8.34 10.94 -0.31
C TYR A 100 9.31 10.68 -1.45
N LEU A 101 8.85 10.11 -2.55
CA LEU A 101 9.67 9.86 -3.73
C LEU A 101 10.26 11.17 -4.29
N THR A 102 9.47 12.23 -4.40
CA THR A 102 9.95 13.54 -4.88
C THR A 102 11.02 14.15 -3.97
N LEU A 103 10.88 13.99 -2.66
CA LEU A 103 11.87 14.50 -1.69
C LEU A 103 13.18 13.70 -1.72
N LEU A 104 13.10 12.39 -1.92
CA LEU A 104 14.26 11.50 -1.87
C LEU A 104 14.97 11.42 -3.22
N GLU A 105 14.27 11.64 -4.35
CA GLU A 105 14.78 11.46 -5.71
C GLU A 105 16.12 12.13 -5.98
N PRO A 106 16.40 13.38 -5.53
CA PRO A 106 17.69 14.03 -5.79
C PRO A 106 18.89 13.34 -5.14
N TYR A 107 18.66 12.51 -4.11
CA TYR A 107 19.68 11.88 -3.29
C TYR A 107 19.78 10.38 -3.50
N LEU A 108 18.93 9.82 -4.39
CA LEU A 108 18.96 8.40 -4.73
C LEU A 108 20.19 8.09 -5.60
N GLU A 109 20.92 7.05 -5.23
CA GLU A 109 22.04 6.55 -6.00
C GLU A 109 21.61 5.42 -6.93
N GLU A 110 22.27 5.32 -8.09
CA GLU A 110 21.98 4.27 -9.08
C GLU A 110 22.19 2.87 -8.47
N GLY A 111 21.40 1.93 -8.92
CA GLY A 111 21.40 0.55 -8.41
C GLY A 111 20.66 0.36 -7.07
N CYS A 112 20.15 1.44 -6.47
CA CYS A 112 19.32 1.33 -5.26
C CYS A 112 18.03 0.55 -5.54
N VAL A 113 17.60 -0.25 -4.57
CA VAL A 113 16.35 -1.03 -4.63
C VAL A 113 15.23 -0.26 -3.94
N LEU A 114 14.22 0.14 -4.72
CA LEU A 114 13.03 0.83 -4.22
C LEU A 114 11.91 -0.18 -4.01
N VAL A 115 11.38 -0.28 -2.81
CA VAL A 115 10.38 -1.30 -2.45
C VAL A 115 9.13 -0.66 -1.88
N GLY A 116 8.01 -0.82 -2.56
CA GLY A 116 6.68 -0.60 -1.97
C GLY A 116 6.30 -1.75 -1.04
N LEU A 117 6.12 -1.48 0.26
CA LEU A 117 5.79 -2.50 1.26
C LEU A 117 4.65 -2.04 2.19
N PRO A 118 3.38 -2.09 1.69
CA PRO A 118 3.02 -2.21 0.29
C PRO A 118 3.15 -0.89 -0.48
N GLY A 119 3.37 -0.97 -1.78
CA GLY A 119 3.29 0.21 -2.63
C GLY A 119 1.85 0.59 -2.97
N GLN A 120 0.90 -0.33 -2.73
CA GLN A 120 -0.51 -0.15 -3.10
C GLN A 120 -0.71 -0.06 -4.63
N ASN A 121 -1.96 0.13 -5.06
CA ASN A 121 -2.31 0.16 -6.48
C ASN A 121 -1.67 1.38 -7.19
N GLY A 122 -0.99 1.13 -8.30
CA GLY A 122 -0.37 2.16 -9.13
C GLY A 122 0.92 2.77 -8.56
N PHE A 123 1.59 2.11 -7.63
CA PHE A 123 2.88 2.56 -7.08
C PHE A 123 3.91 2.80 -8.18
N GLU A 124 3.98 1.92 -9.15
CA GLU A 124 4.87 2.02 -10.31
C GLU A 124 4.61 3.29 -11.14
N PHE A 125 3.37 3.81 -11.17
CA PHE A 125 3.05 5.04 -11.90
C PHE A 125 3.64 6.27 -11.20
N ASP A 126 3.57 6.33 -9.85
CA ASP A 126 4.24 7.38 -9.08
C ASP A 126 5.77 7.33 -9.29
N VAL A 127 6.37 6.15 -9.15
CA VAL A 127 7.81 5.97 -9.30
C VAL A 127 8.28 6.35 -10.70
N ARG A 128 7.59 5.86 -11.73
CA ARG A 128 7.88 6.20 -13.14
C ARG A 128 7.77 7.70 -13.39
N LYS A 129 6.76 8.36 -12.85
CA LYS A 129 6.59 9.80 -13.05
C LYS A 129 7.66 10.62 -12.33
N VAL A 130 8.08 10.21 -11.14
CA VAL A 130 9.10 10.94 -10.36
C VAL A 130 10.49 10.72 -10.96
N LEU A 131 10.87 9.48 -11.24
CA LEU A 131 12.22 9.14 -11.73
C LEU A 131 12.38 9.38 -13.24
N GLY A 132 11.29 9.31 -14.01
CA GLY A 132 11.35 9.44 -15.47
C GLY A 132 12.31 8.41 -16.08
N PRO A 133 13.17 8.82 -17.06
CA PRO A 133 14.16 7.93 -17.69
C PRO A 133 15.18 7.33 -16.70
N ARG A 134 15.43 7.99 -15.56
CA ARG A 134 16.34 7.47 -14.54
C ARG A 134 15.88 6.17 -13.90
N LEU A 135 14.57 5.81 -14.03
CA LEU A 135 14.05 4.56 -13.48
C LEU A 135 14.84 3.33 -13.96
N GLU A 136 15.37 3.35 -15.16
CA GLU A 136 16.19 2.25 -15.72
C GLU A 136 17.51 1.99 -14.95
N ASN A 137 17.90 2.92 -14.07
CA ASN A 137 19.08 2.78 -13.20
C ASN A 137 18.74 2.23 -11.81
N TYR A 138 17.49 1.88 -11.55
CA TYR A 138 17.00 1.41 -10.25
C TYR A 138 16.33 0.05 -10.36
N ILE A 139 16.27 -0.67 -9.24
CA ILE A 139 15.44 -1.84 -9.09
C ILE A 139 14.14 -1.41 -8.40
N LEU A 140 13.01 -1.65 -9.02
CA LEU A 140 11.69 -1.39 -8.44
C LEU A 140 11.04 -2.72 -8.05
N MET A 141 10.64 -2.82 -6.78
CA MET A 141 9.87 -3.94 -6.27
C MET A 141 8.56 -3.42 -5.64
N ASN A 142 7.49 -4.14 -5.80
CA ASN A 142 6.23 -3.83 -5.13
C ASN A 142 5.63 -5.13 -4.58
N PHE A 143 5.27 -5.13 -3.29
CA PHE A 143 4.57 -6.22 -2.64
C PHE A 143 3.10 -5.86 -2.43
N GLU A 144 2.24 -6.84 -2.54
CA GLU A 144 0.78 -6.70 -2.47
C GLU A 144 0.27 -6.16 -1.12
N SER A 145 1.04 -6.35 -0.05
CA SER A 145 0.60 -6.06 1.31
C SER A 145 1.80 -5.91 2.26
N LEU A 146 1.54 -5.48 3.50
CA LEU A 146 2.50 -5.63 4.60
C LEU A 146 2.64 -7.11 5.02
N PRO A 147 3.84 -7.54 5.46
CA PRO A 147 4.08 -8.89 5.98
C PRO A 147 3.21 -9.24 7.20
N TRP A 148 2.80 -8.23 7.96
CA TRP A 148 2.15 -8.37 9.25
C TRP A 148 0.92 -7.49 9.40
N ILE A 149 -0.02 -7.93 10.22
CA ILE A 149 -1.00 -7.08 10.87
C ILE A 149 -0.33 -6.56 12.13
N CYS A 150 0.01 -5.28 12.18
CA CYS A 150 0.73 -4.67 13.30
C CYS A 150 0.05 -3.39 13.81
N ARG A 151 0.28 -3.08 15.09
CA ARG A 151 -0.24 -1.89 15.77
C ARG A 151 0.82 -1.31 16.70
N THR A 152 0.99 0.01 16.65
CA THR A 152 1.76 0.74 17.65
C THR A 152 1.04 0.69 18.99
N VAL A 153 1.70 0.19 20.01
CA VAL A 153 1.22 0.18 21.39
C VAL A 153 1.66 1.45 22.09
N GLU A 154 2.95 1.79 21.93
CA GLU A 154 3.55 3.03 22.42
C GLU A 154 4.56 3.51 21.40
N PHE A 155 4.37 4.75 20.93
CA PHE A 155 5.20 5.32 19.86
C PHE A 155 6.68 5.28 20.20
N GLY A 156 7.48 4.72 19.31
CA GLY A 156 8.94 4.64 19.45
C GLY A 156 9.44 3.59 20.44
N ARG A 157 8.56 3.01 21.27
CA ARG A 157 8.92 2.04 22.34
C ARG A 157 8.40 0.63 22.08
N ARG A 158 7.14 0.49 21.65
CA ARG A 158 6.54 -0.84 21.48
C ARG A 158 5.57 -0.90 20.31
N VAL A 159 5.80 -1.86 19.43
CA VAL A 159 4.89 -2.24 18.35
C VAL A 159 4.53 -3.70 18.48
N ARG A 160 3.27 -4.04 18.21
CA ARG A 160 2.72 -5.39 18.33
C ARG A 160 2.36 -5.95 16.97
N ILE A 161 2.82 -7.16 16.67
CA ILE A 161 2.37 -7.97 15.54
C ILE A 161 1.21 -8.84 16.04
N LEU A 162 0.05 -8.66 15.41
CA LEU A 162 -1.19 -9.39 15.72
C LEU A 162 -1.33 -10.64 14.87
N GLY A 163 -0.83 -10.62 13.65
CA GLY A 163 -0.86 -11.74 12.72
C GLY A 163 0.26 -11.62 11.70
N ILE A 164 0.77 -12.75 11.25
CA ILE A 164 1.84 -12.86 10.25
C ILE A 164 1.27 -13.62 9.06
N LYS A 165 1.48 -13.11 7.84
CA LYS A 165 1.10 -13.82 6.62
C LYS A 165 2.02 -15.03 6.40
N SER A 166 1.48 -16.07 5.79
CA SER A 166 2.29 -17.24 5.41
C SER A 166 3.15 -16.95 4.17
N ASN A 167 2.57 -16.25 3.21
CA ASN A 167 3.21 -15.89 1.95
C ASN A 167 2.98 -14.41 1.64
N LEU A 168 3.87 -13.83 0.84
CA LEU A 168 3.76 -12.48 0.34
C LEU A 168 4.30 -12.43 -1.09
N VAL A 169 3.45 -12.06 -2.03
CA VAL A 169 3.79 -11.97 -3.44
C VAL A 169 4.15 -10.54 -3.81
N GLY A 170 5.21 -10.39 -4.57
CA GLY A 170 5.63 -9.12 -5.17
C GLY A 170 5.92 -9.28 -6.64
N ALA A 171 6.15 -8.16 -7.32
CA ALA A 171 6.73 -8.12 -8.65
C ALA A 171 7.93 -7.18 -8.66
N MET A 172 8.81 -7.38 -9.63
CA MET A 172 10.06 -6.65 -9.74
C MET A 172 10.32 -6.20 -11.19
N ARG A 173 10.90 -5.02 -11.33
CA ARG A 173 11.44 -4.51 -12.60
C ARG A 173 12.83 -3.94 -12.35
N GLY A 174 13.69 -4.02 -13.34
CA GLY A 174 15.04 -3.45 -13.37
C GLY A 174 16.09 -4.50 -13.72
N ASP A 175 17.29 -4.02 -14.03
CA ASP A 175 18.44 -4.88 -14.36
C ASP A 175 19.22 -5.21 -13.08
N LEU A 176 19.10 -6.44 -12.62
CA LEU A 176 19.79 -6.91 -11.41
C LEU A 176 21.32 -6.79 -11.49
N ALA A 177 21.90 -6.72 -12.68
CA ALA A 177 23.35 -6.49 -12.83
C ALA A 177 23.77 -5.08 -12.36
N ARG A 178 22.82 -4.15 -12.30
CA ARG A 178 23.02 -2.78 -11.78
C ARG A 178 22.74 -2.66 -10.30
N ALA A 179 22.11 -3.66 -9.68
CA ALA A 179 21.68 -3.57 -8.29
C ALA A 179 22.87 -3.47 -7.34
N ARG A 180 22.81 -2.55 -6.37
CA ARG A 180 23.79 -2.42 -5.28
C ARG A 180 23.76 -3.63 -4.34
N ILE A 181 22.68 -4.40 -4.36
CA ILE A 181 22.47 -5.65 -3.63
C ILE A 181 22.36 -6.77 -4.67
N ALA A 182 23.27 -7.75 -4.62
CA ALA A 182 23.33 -8.83 -5.60
C ALA A 182 22.05 -9.69 -5.63
N ASP A 183 21.41 -9.91 -4.49
CA ASP A 183 20.14 -10.63 -4.36
C ASP A 183 19.17 -9.78 -3.53
N PRO A 184 18.40 -8.87 -4.16
CA PRO A 184 17.44 -8.03 -3.45
C PRO A 184 16.36 -8.82 -2.71
N LEU A 185 15.77 -9.83 -3.36
CA LEU A 185 14.68 -10.63 -2.76
C LEU A 185 15.18 -11.43 -1.55
N GLY A 186 16.26 -12.17 -1.70
CA GLY A 186 16.85 -12.94 -0.60
C GLY A 186 17.35 -12.06 0.53
N THR A 187 17.82 -10.85 0.21
CA THR A 187 18.20 -9.87 1.24
C THR A 187 16.98 -9.40 2.04
N ILE A 188 15.89 -9.03 1.37
CA ILE A 188 14.66 -8.61 2.04
C ILE A 188 14.08 -9.79 2.85
N GLN A 189 14.06 -11.00 2.28
CA GLN A 189 13.61 -12.21 3.00
C GLN A 189 14.40 -12.42 4.30
N ARG A 190 15.73 -12.34 4.23
CA ARG A 190 16.59 -12.49 5.42
C ARG A 190 16.31 -11.40 6.46
N LEU A 191 16.14 -10.15 6.02
CA LEU A 191 15.86 -9.01 6.92
C LEU A 191 14.50 -9.09 7.60
N LEU A 192 13.48 -9.60 6.91
CA LEU A 192 12.12 -9.73 7.45
C LEU A 192 11.92 -11.02 8.26
N GLY A 193 12.74 -12.05 7.98
CA GLY A 193 12.56 -13.40 8.52
C GLY A 193 11.51 -14.20 7.74
N GLU A 194 11.22 -15.41 8.21
CA GLU A 194 10.18 -16.30 7.66
C GLU A 194 9.36 -16.88 8.82
N PRO A 195 8.01 -16.89 8.79
CA PRO A 195 7.17 -16.29 7.75
C PRO A 195 7.15 -14.75 7.72
N PRO A 196 6.70 -14.09 6.63
CA PRO A 196 6.16 -14.68 5.41
C PRO A 196 7.26 -15.17 4.47
N LYS A 197 6.92 -16.18 3.64
CA LYS A 197 7.75 -16.53 2.49
C LYS A 197 7.52 -15.52 1.38
N LEU A 198 8.58 -14.83 0.96
CA LEU A 198 8.52 -13.86 -0.13
C LEU A 198 8.69 -14.54 -1.49
N SER A 199 7.96 -14.07 -2.48
CA SER A 199 8.12 -14.48 -3.86
C SER A 199 7.94 -13.31 -4.82
N ILE A 200 8.63 -13.37 -5.96
CA ILE A 200 8.44 -12.44 -7.08
C ILE A 200 7.78 -13.21 -8.20
N SER A 201 6.66 -12.70 -8.72
CA SER A 201 5.91 -13.30 -9.82
C SER A 201 5.28 -12.22 -10.69
N GLY A 202 5.32 -12.43 -11.99
CA GLY A 202 4.61 -11.65 -12.99
C GLY A 202 5.04 -10.18 -13.07
N HIS A 203 4.16 -9.36 -13.61
CA HIS A 203 4.38 -7.94 -13.87
C HIS A 203 3.93 -7.06 -12.69
N LEU A 204 4.54 -5.87 -12.51
CA LEU A 204 4.15 -4.88 -11.48
C LEU A 204 2.67 -4.51 -11.53
N LEU A 205 2.08 -4.41 -12.74
CA LEU A 205 0.66 -4.16 -12.92
C LEU A 205 -0.22 -5.24 -12.27
N GLY A 206 0.27 -6.50 -12.19
CA GLY A 206 -0.42 -7.57 -11.49
C GLY A 206 -0.51 -7.32 -9.99
N ILE A 207 0.55 -6.80 -9.36
CA ILE A 207 0.52 -6.41 -7.95
C ILE A 207 -0.43 -5.21 -7.74
N THR A 208 -0.46 -4.28 -8.69
CA THR A 208 -1.43 -3.17 -8.68
C THR A 208 -2.87 -3.66 -8.73
N LEU A 209 -3.18 -4.70 -9.50
CA LEU A 209 -4.52 -5.30 -9.56
C LEU A 209 -4.80 -6.23 -8.35
N LEU A 210 -3.79 -6.92 -7.82
CA LEU A 210 -3.93 -7.87 -6.72
C LEU A 210 -4.10 -7.21 -5.34
N SER A 211 -3.84 -5.91 -5.18
CA SER A 211 -3.93 -5.24 -3.87
C SER A 211 -5.34 -5.31 -3.26
N PRO A 212 -5.60 -6.20 -2.29
CA PRO A 212 -6.97 -6.57 -1.89
C PRO A 212 -7.71 -5.47 -1.15
N ASN A 213 -7.01 -4.58 -0.45
CA ASN A 213 -7.65 -3.50 0.30
C ASN A 213 -8.56 -2.65 -0.58
N ALA A 214 -8.14 -2.42 -1.83
CA ALA A 214 -8.85 -1.58 -2.79
C ALA A 214 -10.27 -2.08 -3.13
N TYR A 215 -10.44 -3.40 -3.18
CA TYR A 215 -11.71 -4.02 -3.53
C TYR A 215 -12.30 -4.89 -2.40
N SER A 216 -11.79 -4.71 -1.16
CA SER A 216 -12.39 -5.26 0.06
C SER A 216 -12.97 -4.19 0.98
N HIS A 217 -12.19 -3.18 1.35
CA HIS A 217 -12.66 -2.18 2.31
C HIS A 217 -13.84 -1.34 1.78
N PRO A 218 -13.79 -0.74 0.56
CA PRO A 218 -14.91 0.05 0.05
C PRO A 218 -16.23 -0.74 -0.07
N PRO A 219 -16.27 -1.98 -0.63
CA PRO A 219 -17.53 -2.73 -0.69
C PRO A 219 -18.04 -3.22 0.68
N ILE A 220 -17.17 -3.50 1.66
CA ILE A 220 -17.62 -3.78 3.04
C ILE A 220 -18.23 -2.52 3.66
N MET A 221 -17.63 -1.36 3.47
CA MET A 221 -18.20 -0.07 3.88
C MET A 221 -19.55 0.18 3.19
N TYR A 222 -19.62 -0.03 1.87
CA TYR A 222 -20.86 0.07 1.11
C TYR A 222 -21.93 -0.87 1.66
N GLY A 223 -21.64 -2.16 1.79
CA GLY A 223 -22.59 -3.17 2.22
C GLY A 223 -23.22 -2.86 3.59
N ARG A 224 -22.42 -2.30 4.51
CA ARG A 224 -22.91 -1.93 5.84
C ARG A 224 -23.64 -0.58 5.90
N TRP A 225 -23.20 0.40 5.10
CA TRP A 225 -23.62 1.80 5.29
C TRP A 225 -24.42 2.39 4.13
N LYS A 226 -24.73 1.61 3.06
CA LYS A 226 -25.51 2.11 1.91
C LYS A 226 -26.89 2.62 2.33
N ASP A 227 -27.55 1.91 3.24
CA ASP A 227 -28.90 2.18 3.72
C ASP A 227 -28.92 2.76 5.16
N TRP A 228 -27.80 3.32 5.64
CA TRP A 228 -27.73 3.89 6.98
C TRP A 228 -28.65 5.11 7.12
N ASP A 229 -29.56 5.05 8.12
CA ASP A 229 -30.61 6.03 8.38
C ASP A 229 -30.14 7.28 9.18
N GLY A 230 -28.84 7.40 9.43
CA GLY A 230 -28.25 8.51 10.20
C GLY A 230 -28.26 8.30 11.72
N LYS A 231 -28.86 7.22 12.24
CA LYS A 231 -28.89 6.96 13.68
C LYS A 231 -27.56 6.44 14.20
N ALA A 232 -27.17 6.93 15.38
CA ALA A 232 -26.01 6.45 16.09
C ALA A 232 -26.25 5.05 16.68
N LEU A 233 -25.20 4.23 16.73
CA LEU A 233 -25.19 2.87 17.26
C LEU A 233 -24.66 2.83 18.69
N ASP A 234 -25.08 1.86 19.49
CA ASP A 234 -24.59 1.67 20.86
C ASP A 234 -23.17 1.06 20.89
N CYS A 235 -22.78 0.32 19.84
CA CYS A 235 -21.43 -0.23 19.71
C CYS A 235 -20.97 -0.31 18.25
N PRO A 236 -19.64 -0.22 18.00
CA PRO A 236 -19.09 -0.42 16.67
C PRO A 236 -19.36 -1.82 16.13
N PRO A 237 -19.95 -1.96 14.92
CA PRO A 237 -20.13 -3.27 14.30
C PRO A 237 -18.81 -3.86 13.84
N LEU A 238 -18.72 -5.19 13.83
CA LEU A 238 -17.54 -5.92 13.33
C LEU A 238 -17.41 -5.73 11.81
N PHE A 239 -16.18 -5.52 11.35
CA PHE A 239 -15.90 -5.23 9.95
C PHE A 239 -15.95 -6.52 9.10
N TYR A 240 -14.93 -7.36 9.17
CA TYR A 240 -14.88 -8.61 8.41
C TYR A 240 -15.85 -9.67 8.96
N GLN A 241 -15.92 -9.81 10.29
CA GLN A 241 -16.80 -10.78 10.93
C GLN A 241 -18.28 -10.42 10.82
N GLY A 242 -18.59 -9.14 10.54
CA GLY A 242 -19.95 -8.61 10.44
C GLY A 242 -20.55 -8.62 9.02
N ILE A 243 -19.82 -9.08 7.99
CA ILE A 243 -20.34 -9.11 6.62
C ILE A 243 -21.53 -10.09 6.49
N ASN A 244 -22.48 -9.73 5.66
CA ASN A 244 -23.60 -10.59 5.28
C ASN A 244 -23.38 -11.20 3.89
N GLU A 245 -24.31 -12.04 3.45
CA GLU A 245 -24.23 -12.73 2.16
C GLU A 245 -24.18 -11.74 0.98
N GLU A 246 -25.04 -10.72 0.96
CA GLU A 246 -25.05 -9.68 -0.08
C GLU A 246 -23.68 -8.98 -0.21
N THR A 247 -23.04 -8.68 0.93
CA THR A 247 -21.71 -8.06 0.93
C THR A 247 -20.64 -9.03 0.41
N ALA A 248 -20.75 -10.31 0.77
CA ALA A 248 -19.81 -11.33 0.30
C ALA A 248 -19.94 -11.60 -1.21
N GLU A 249 -21.16 -11.62 -1.74
CA GLU A 249 -21.43 -11.71 -3.18
C GLU A 249 -20.86 -10.50 -3.93
N LEU A 250 -21.04 -9.29 -3.39
CA LEU A 250 -20.47 -8.08 -3.98
C LEU A 250 -18.94 -8.13 -3.97
N LEU A 251 -18.31 -8.59 -2.88
CA LEU A 251 -16.86 -8.80 -2.81
C LEU A 251 -16.36 -9.78 -3.87
N ALA A 252 -17.08 -10.91 -4.03
CA ALA A 252 -16.76 -11.90 -5.06
C ALA A 252 -16.87 -11.29 -6.47
N GLN A 253 -17.94 -10.53 -6.74
CA GLN A 253 -18.13 -9.84 -8.02
C GLN A 253 -16.98 -8.88 -8.33
N LEU A 254 -16.60 -7.99 -7.39
CA LEU A 254 -15.48 -7.08 -7.62
C LEU A 254 -14.18 -7.84 -7.89
N SER A 255 -13.95 -8.91 -7.15
CA SER A 255 -12.78 -9.79 -7.34
C SER A 255 -12.76 -10.43 -8.74
N GLU A 256 -13.89 -10.92 -9.22
CA GLU A 256 -14.04 -11.49 -10.56
C GLU A 256 -13.80 -10.43 -11.65
N GLU A 257 -14.29 -9.19 -11.48
CA GLU A 257 -14.05 -8.08 -12.40
C GLU A 257 -12.55 -7.75 -12.51
N VAL A 258 -11.82 -7.79 -11.39
CA VAL A 258 -10.36 -7.60 -11.35
C VAL A 258 -9.64 -8.73 -12.09
N VAL A 259 -10.00 -9.99 -11.83
CA VAL A 259 -9.44 -11.16 -12.52
C VAL A 259 -9.77 -11.15 -14.02
N ALA A 260 -11.00 -10.79 -14.39
CA ALA A 260 -11.38 -10.66 -15.80
C ALA A 260 -10.57 -9.56 -16.52
N THR A 261 -10.31 -8.43 -15.82
CA THR A 261 -9.47 -7.36 -16.34
C THR A 261 -8.04 -7.87 -16.62
N SER A 262 -7.44 -8.61 -15.70
CA SER A 262 -6.09 -9.15 -15.88
C SER A 262 -6.02 -10.15 -17.05
N LYS A 263 -7.01 -11.03 -17.19
CA LYS A 263 -7.10 -11.99 -18.29
C LYS A 263 -7.21 -11.28 -19.65
N LEU A 264 -8.08 -10.27 -19.74
CA LEU A 264 -8.24 -9.48 -20.97
C LEU A 264 -6.96 -8.73 -21.37
N ILE A 265 -6.17 -8.25 -20.37
CA ILE A 265 -4.87 -7.62 -20.64
C ILE A 265 -3.88 -8.68 -21.20
N MET A 266 -3.80 -9.86 -20.60
CA MET A 266 -2.93 -10.94 -21.07
C MET A 266 -3.31 -11.44 -22.48
N GLU A 267 -4.61 -11.49 -22.81
CA GLU A 267 -5.09 -11.81 -24.15
C GLU A 267 -4.62 -10.78 -25.19
N LYS A 268 -4.68 -9.48 -24.84
CA LYS A 268 -4.25 -8.39 -25.72
C LYS A 268 -2.73 -8.21 -25.78
N HIS A 269 -2.02 -8.65 -24.75
CA HIS A 269 -0.57 -8.55 -24.60
C HIS A 269 0.02 -9.89 -24.08
N PRO A 270 0.14 -10.94 -24.92
CA PRO A 270 0.56 -12.28 -24.49
C PRO A 270 1.94 -12.37 -23.84
N GLY A 271 2.79 -11.34 -24.01
CA GLY A 271 4.11 -11.25 -23.35
C GLY A 271 4.07 -10.74 -21.90
N VAL A 272 2.89 -10.39 -21.37
CA VAL A 272 2.73 -9.86 -20.02
C VAL A 272 2.12 -10.93 -19.13
N ASP A 273 2.82 -11.27 -18.04
CA ASP A 273 2.33 -12.21 -17.03
C ASP A 273 1.62 -11.47 -15.90
N LEU A 274 0.31 -11.68 -15.77
CA LEU A 274 -0.54 -11.20 -14.68
C LEU A 274 -1.18 -12.38 -13.91
N SER A 275 -0.61 -13.58 -14.01
CA SER A 275 -1.14 -14.81 -13.39
C SER A 275 -1.22 -14.75 -11.86
N GLN A 276 -0.47 -13.83 -11.23
CA GLN A 276 -0.57 -13.58 -9.79
C GLN A 276 -1.90 -12.92 -9.38
N VAL A 277 -2.68 -12.38 -10.33
CA VAL A 277 -4.01 -11.82 -10.05
C VAL A 277 -5.00 -12.96 -9.93
N ILE A 278 -5.26 -13.36 -8.70
CA ILE A 278 -6.14 -14.47 -8.33
C ILE A 278 -7.40 -13.97 -7.61
N PRO A 279 -8.48 -14.77 -7.57
CA PRO A 279 -9.67 -14.42 -6.80
C PRO A 279 -9.36 -14.12 -5.32
N MET A 280 -10.10 -13.15 -4.74
CA MET A 280 -9.91 -12.73 -3.35
C MET A 280 -9.99 -13.90 -2.36
N TYR A 281 -10.89 -14.85 -2.59
CA TYR A 281 -11.00 -16.03 -1.74
C TYR A 281 -9.70 -16.87 -1.76
N GLU A 282 -9.15 -17.13 -2.94
CA GLU A 282 -7.91 -17.89 -3.10
C GLU A 282 -6.73 -17.13 -2.46
N TRP A 283 -6.69 -15.81 -2.62
CA TRP A 283 -5.70 -14.96 -1.99
C TRP A 283 -5.78 -15.01 -0.45
N ASP A 284 -6.98 -14.92 0.13
CA ASP A 284 -7.17 -14.97 1.58
C ASP A 284 -6.74 -16.34 2.15
N ILE A 285 -7.07 -17.43 1.44
CA ILE A 285 -6.60 -18.79 1.79
C ILE A 285 -5.08 -18.90 1.70
N ALA A 286 -4.46 -18.35 0.66
CA ALA A 286 -2.99 -18.39 0.49
C ALA A 286 -2.26 -17.60 1.59
N CYS A 287 -2.81 -16.45 1.97
CA CYS A 287 -2.21 -15.57 2.98
C CYS A 287 -2.45 -16.03 4.43
N TYR A 288 -3.65 -16.54 4.71
CA TYR A 288 -4.14 -16.76 6.07
C TYR A 288 -4.70 -18.15 6.34
N GLY A 289 -4.49 -19.11 5.45
CA GLY A 289 -5.14 -20.42 5.50
C GLY A 289 -5.10 -21.12 6.85
N ASN A 290 -4.02 -20.96 7.63
CA ASN A 290 -3.87 -21.51 8.98
C ASN A 290 -4.69 -20.75 10.05
N ALA A 291 -5.06 -19.51 9.76
CA ALA A 291 -5.85 -18.65 10.64
C ALA A 291 -7.37 -18.76 10.38
N ILE A 292 -7.76 -19.34 9.24
CA ILE A 292 -9.14 -19.50 8.80
C ILE A 292 -9.69 -20.82 9.26
N ARG A 293 -10.75 -20.78 10.08
CA ARG A 293 -11.38 -21.98 10.63
C ARG A 293 -12.35 -22.64 9.63
N ASP A 294 -13.17 -21.84 8.93
CA ASP A 294 -14.15 -22.31 7.96
C ASP A 294 -13.82 -21.77 6.57
N LYS A 295 -13.43 -22.67 5.67
CA LYS A 295 -12.99 -22.39 4.30
C LYS A 295 -14.06 -22.78 3.26
N THR A 296 -15.34 -22.81 3.64
CA THR A 296 -16.42 -23.21 2.72
C THR A 296 -16.61 -22.22 1.58
N ASN A 297 -16.54 -20.93 1.88
CA ASN A 297 -16.69 -19.84 0.90
C ASN A 297 -16.01 -18.55 1.40
N LEU A 298 -16.03 -17.49 0.58
CA LEU A 298 -15.42 -16.20 0.92
C LEU A 298 -16.00 -15.61 2.22
N MET A 299 -17.34 -15.64 2.42
CA MET A 299 -17.95 -15.10 3.62
C MET A 299 -17.47 -15.83 4.89
N THR A 300 -17.52 -17.17 4.88
CA THR A 300 -17.10 -17.94 6.05
C THR A 300 -15.60 -17.81 6.30
N ALA A 301 -14.79 -17.74 5.24
CA ALA A 301 -13.36 -17.50 5.35
C ALA A 301 -13.07 -16.16 6.06
N LEU A 302 -13.64 -15.05 5.59
CA LEU A 302 -13.44 -13.73 6.19
C LEU A 302 -13.97 -13.66 7.64
N ARG A 303 -15.13 -14.26 7.91
CA ARG A 303 -15.76 -14.25 9.24
C ARG A 303 -15.02 -15.08 10.29
N THR A 304 -14.31 -16.11 9.86
CA THR A 304 -13.63 -17.04 10.77
C THR A 304 -12.11 -16.94 10.77
N ASN A 305 -11.56 -15.95 10.03
CA ASN A 305 -10.14 -15.64 10.04
C ASN A 305 -9.77 -14.97 11.39
N SER A 306 -8.97 -15.67 12.20
CA SER A 306 -8.53 -15.15 13.50
C SER A 306 -7.64 -13.90 13.41
N GLY A 307 -7.02 -13.64 12.26
CA GLY A 307 -6.29 -12.41 11.99
C GLY A 307 -7.20 -11.17 11.91
N TYR A 308 -8.49 -11.37 11.64
CA TYR A 308 -9.50 -10.31 11.55
C TYR A 308 -10.38 -10.18 12.80
N GLU A 309 -10.09 -10.99 13.83
CA GLU A 309 -10.90 -11.05 15.05
C GLU A 309 -10.99 -9.68 15.75
N GLY A 310 -12.22 -9.25 16.00
CA GLY A 310 -12.50 -8.02 16.75
C GLY A 310 -12.24 -6.73 15.99
N ILE A 311 -11.87 -6.78 14.70
CA ILE A 311 -11.75 -5.57 13.88
C ILE A 311 -13.15 -5.00 13.62
N THR A 312 -13.38 -3.75 14.05
CA THR A 312 -14.64 -3.03 13.88
C THR A 312 -14.61 -2.11 12.67
N HIS A 313 -15.80 -1.73 12.20
CA HIS A 313 -15.92 -0.59 11.30
C HIS A 313 -15.29 0.66 11.92
N PRO A 314 -14.69 1.55 11.10
CA PRO A 314 -14.22 2.83 11.58
C PRO A 314 -15.41 3.69 12.02
N MET A 315 -15.36 4.17 13.26
CA MET A 315 -16.46 4.91 13.88
C MET A 315 -15.96 6.18 14.57
N ILE A 316 -16.81 7.17 14.58
CA ILE A 316 -16.67 8.40 15.38
C ILE A 316 -17.55 8.25 16.61
N ARG A 317 -16.99 8.43 17.81
CA ARG A 317 -17.75 8.45 19.06
C ARG A 317 -18.43 9.81 19.21
N THR A 318 -19.73 9.79 19.46
CA THR A 318 -20.55 10.98 19.67
C THR A 318 -20.51 11.43 21.13
N SER A 319 -21.04 12.63 21.42
CA SER A 319 -21.06 13.20 22.77
C SER A 319 -21.92 12.41 23.77
N ASP A 320 -22.88 11.63 23.29
CA ASP A 320 -23.78 10.77 24.07
C ASP A 320 -23.30 9.31 24.10
N ASP A 321 -21.98 9.10 23.89
CA ASP A 321 -21.30 7.81 23.97
C ASP A 321 -21.76 6.75 22.94
N LYS A 322 -22.42 7.19 21.87
CA LYS A 322 -22.79 6.34 20.74
C LYS A 322 -21.78 6.46 19.61
N TYR A 323 -22.02 5.78 18.50
CA TYR A 323 -21.10 5.66 17.40
C TYR A 323 -21.77 5.91 16.06
N ILE A 324 -21.15 6.74 15.22
CA ILE A 324 -21.53 6.93 13.82
C ILE A 324 -20.38 6.53 12.89
N PRO A 325 -20.64 6.09 11.62
CA PRO A 325 -19.58 5.68 10.72
C PRO A 325 -18.61 6.81 10.41
N ASP A 326 -17.31 6.54 10.48
CA ASP A 326 -16.26 7.42 9.98
C ASP A 326 -16.07 7.19 8.48
N LEU A 327 -16.80 7.94 7.67
CA LEU A 327 -16.72 7.87 6.21
C LEU A 327 -15.49 8.62 5.64
N ASN A 328 -14.69 9.28 6.50
CA ASN A 328 -13.41 9.89 6.15
C ASN A 328 -12.22 9.00 6.49
N HIS A 329 -12.47 7.83 7.07
CA HIS A 329 -11.42 6.87 7.38
C HIS A 329 -10.69 6.42 6.13
N ARG A 330 -9.43 5.99 6.29
CA ARG A 330 -8.57 5.53 5.20
C ARG A 330 -9.18 4.40 4.33
N PHE A 331 -10.12 3.62 4.84
CA PHE A 331 -10.85 2.61 4.07
C PHE A 331 -11.64 3.19 2.88
N LEU A 332 -11.95 4.49 2.93
CA LEU A 332 -12.45 5.24 1.80
C LEU A 332 -11.42 6.26 1.31
N ALA A 333 -10.86 7.08 2.21
CA ALA A 333 -9.99 8.19 1.86
C ALA A 333 -8.65 7.77 1.18
N GLU A 334 -8.21 6.54 1.39
CA GLU A 334 -7.03 5.97 0.72
C GLU A 334 -7.41 4.91 -0.31
N ASP A 335 -8.22 3.90 0.10
CA ASP A 335 -8.45 2.72 -0.74
C ASP A 335 -9.37 3.00 -1.95
N VAL A 336 -10.09 4.12 -1.97
CA VAL A 336 -10.83 4.56 -3.16
C VAL A 336 -9.92 5.27 -4.14
N PRO A 337 -9.31 6.45 -3.84
CA PRO A 337 -8.52 7.21 -4.83
C PRO A 337 -7.19 6.55 -5.22
N PHE A 338 -6.58 5.79 -4.30
CA PHE A 338 -5.30 5.10 -4.53
C PHE A 338 -5.47 3.58 -4.69
N GLY A 339 -6.71 3.12 -4.87
CA GLY A 339 -7.06 1.72 -5.01
C GLY A 339 -8.15 1.52 -6.05
N LEU A 340 -9.42 1.59 -5.66
CA LEU A 340 -10.55 1.24 -6.52
C LEU A 340 -10.60 2.06 -7.82
N VAL A 341 -10.31 3.38 -7.76
CA VAL A 341 -10.21 4.26 -8.94
C VAL A 341 -9.06 3.86 -9.86
N VAL A 342 -7.94 3.38 -9.29
CA VAL A 342 -6.79 2.90 -10.08
C VAL A 342 -7.17 1.64 -10.86
N ILE A 343 -7.77 0.66 -10.19
CA ILE A 343 -8.26 -0.58 -10.82
C ILE A 343 -9.27 -0.26 -11.91
N ARG A 344 -10.25 0.60 -11.61
CA ARG A 344 -11.26 1.05 -12.58
C ARG A 344 -10.63 1.72 -13.80
N GLY A 345 -9.58 2.53 -13.58
CA GLY A 345 -8.84 3.20 -14.66
C GLY A 345 -8.10 2.23 -15.57
N ILE A 346 -7.51 1.18 -15.01
CA ILE A 346 -6.85 0.10 -15.76
C ILE A 346 -7.91 -0.68 -16.56
N ALA A 347 -9.02 -1.04 -15.93
CA ALA A 347 -10.12 -1.73 -16.59
C ALA A 347 -10.71 -0.94 -17.77
N GLU A 348 -10.87 0.40 -17.62
CA GLU A 348 -11.31 1.28 -18.71
C GLU A 348 -10.35 1.24 -19.91
N ILE A 349 -9.05 1.31 -19.65
CA ILE A 349 -8.01 1.24 -20.71
C ILE A 349 -8.01 -0.14 -21.37
N ALA A 350 -8.23 -1.20 -20.59
CA ALA A 350 -8.33 -2.57 -21.09
C ALA A 350 -9.64 -2.83 -21.86
N GLY A 351 -10.68 -2.03 -21.63
CA GLY A 351 -12.03 -2.26 -22.16
C GLY A 351 -12.78 -3.35 -21.41
N ALA A 352 -12.42 -3.61 -20.15
CA ALA A 352 -13.10 -4.57 -19.29
C ALA A 352 -14.32 -3.93 -18.60
N PRO A 353 -15.51 -4.59 -18.60
CA PRO A 353 -16.68 -4.11 -17.86
C PRO A 353 -16.49 -4.30 -16.34
N THR A 354 -16.92 -3.32 -15.56
CA THR A 354 -16.77 -3.31 -14.10
C THR A 354 -18.02 -2.78 -13.39
N PRO A 355 -19.19 -3.39 -13.59
CA PRO A 355 -20.46 -2.87 -13.02
C PRO A 355 -20.49 -2.89 -11.49
N GLY A 356 -19.86 -3.88 -10.84
CA GLY A 356 -19.76 -3.95 -9.39
C GLY A 356 -18.84 -2.87 -8.82
N ILE A 357 -17.66 -2.69 -9.44
CA ILE A 357 -16.73 -1.61 -9.08
C ILE A 357 -17.39 -0.25 -9.28
N ASP A 358 -18.08 -0.02 -10.41
CA ASP A 358 -18.75 1.25 -10.69
C ASP A 358 -19.86 1.55 -9.65
N LYS A 359 -20.64 0.54 -9.26
CA LYS A 359 -21.68 0.65 -8.20
C LYS A 359 -21.08 1.13 -6.87
N VAL A 360 -20.00 0.48 -6.42
CA VAL A 360 -19.35 0.84 -5.16
C VAL A 360 -18.67 2.21 -5.27
N LEU A 361 -18.00 2.49 -6.38
CA LEU A 361 -17.31 3.75 -6.61
C LEU A 361 -18.24 4.95 -6.63
N LEU A 362 -19.41 4.84 -7.26
CA LEU A 362 -20.44 5.89 -7.28
C LEU A 362 -20.92 6.23 -5.86
N TRP A 363 -21.15 5.23 -5.03
CA TRP A 363 -21.53 5.45 -3.63
C TRP A 363 -20.37 6.09 -2.83
N CYS A 364 -19.16 5.57 -2.98
CA CYS A 364 -17.99 6.10 -2.28
C CYS A 364 -17.73 7.57 -2.63
N GLN A 365 -17.71 7.91 -3.92
CA GLN A 365 -17.47 9.30 -4.34
C GLN A 365 -18.56 10.26 -3.82
N GLN A 366 -19.82 9.82 -3.75
CA GLN A 366 -20.91 10.60 -3.15
C GLN A 366 -20.65 10.84 -1.66
N LYS A 367 -20.29 9.79 -0.90
CA LYS A 367 -20.03 9.89 0.55
C LYS A 367 -18.79 10.72 0.87
N MET A 368 -17.80 10.69 -0.01
CA MET A 368 -16.56 11.47 0.12
C MET A 368 -16.68 12.92 -0.40
N GLY A 369 -17.79 13.29 -1.05
CA GLY A 369 -17.92 14.59 -1.72
C GLY A 369 -16.92 14.75 -2.87
N LYS A 370 -16.62 13.66 -3.59
CA LYS A 370 -15.66 13.59 -4.69
C LYS A 370 -16.36 13.23 -6.01
N GLU A 371 -15.65 13.47 -7.11
CA GLU A 371 -16.10 13.13 -8.45
C GLU A 371 -14.96 12.49 -9.23
N TYR A 372 -15.03 11.18 -9.44
CA TYR A 372 -14.07 10.39 -10.22
C TYR A 372 -14.71 9.83 -11.47
N LEU A 373 -15.82 9.10 -11.32
CA LEU A 373 -16.61 8.49 -12.38
C LEU A 373 -17.77 9.42 -12.75
N VAL A 374 -17.88 9.79 -14.04
CA VAL A 374 -18.96 10.60 -14.60
C VAL A 374 -19.55 9.85 -15.79
N GLY A 375 -20.82 9.42 -15.67
CA GLY A 375 -21.39 8.42 -16.57
C GLY A 375 -20.62 7.11 -16.45
N SER A 376 -20.10 6.61 -17.56
CA SER A 376 -19.32 5.36 -17.63
C SER A 376 -17.81 5.58 -17.72
N SER A 377 -17.31 6.81 -17.52
CA SER A 377 -15.89 7.14 -17.76
C SER A 377 -15.25 7.87 -16.58
N LEU A 378 -13.99 7.57 -16.33
CA LEU A 378 -13.15 8.30 -15.37
C LEU A 378 -12.70 9.65 -15.97
N LYS A 379 -13.51 10.67 -15.72
CA LYS A 379 -13.27 12.06 -16.18
C LYS A 379 -13.71 13.12 -15.15
N GLY A 380 -13.93 12.69 -13.91
CA GLY A 380 -14.34 13.59 -12.84
C GLY A 380 -13.24 14.58 -12.45
N LYS A 381 -13.64 15.71 -11.88
CA LYS A 381 -12.75 16.82 -11.50
C LYS A 381 -11.69 16.44 -10.46
N ASP A 382 -11.94 15.43 -9.65
CA ASP A 382 -11.03 15.00 -8.57
C ASP A 382 -10.02 13.93 -9.02
N LEU A 383 -10.01 13.50 -10.29
CA LEU A 383 -9.06 12.48 -10.80
C LEU A 383 -7.60 12.85 -10.57
N ALA A 384 -7.25 14.14 -10.64
CA ALA A 384 -5.89 14.61 -10.39
C ALA A 384 -5.38 14.30 -8.97
N THR A 385 -6.29 14.01 -8.03
CA THR A 385 -5.96 13.65 -6.64
C THR A 385 -5.83 12.14 -6.42
N THR A 386 -6.01 11.34 -7.47
CA THR A 386 -5.93 9.87 -7.42
C THR A 386 -4.59 9.37 -7.96
N ARG A 387 -4.41 8.06 -8.02
CA ARG A 387 -3.27 7.41 -8.68
C ARG A 387 -3.70 6.64 -9.95
N CYS A 388 -4.86 6.94 -10.51
CA CYS A 388 -5.30 6.26 -11.72
C CYS A 388 -4.35 6.57 -12.91
N PRO A 389 -4.20 5.63 -13.86
CA PRO A 389 -3.33 5.83 -15.03
C PRO A 389 -3.62 7.11 -15.80
N GLN A 390 -4.89 7.48 -15.92
CA GLN A 390 -5.36 8.65 -16.66
C GLN A 390 -4.79 9.97 -16.12
N ARG A 391 -4.52 10.06 -14.82
CA ARG A 391 -3.85 11.22 -14.18
C ARG A 391 -2.48 11.48 -14.79
N TYR A 392 -1.76 10.42 -15.16
CA TYR A 392 -0.40 10.49 -15.73
C TYR A 392 -0.40 10.60 -17.26
N GLY A 393 -1.58 10.74 -17.88
CA GLY A 393 -1.73 10.77 -19.33
C GLY A 393 -1.69 9.38 -19.98
N LEU A 394 -1.68 8.30 -19.19
CA LEU A 394 -1.69 6.94 -19.69
C LEU A 394 -3.08 6.56 -20.17
N ARG A 395 -3.21 6.26 -21.47
CA ARG A 395 -4.49 5.98 -22.13
C ARG A 395 -4.49 4.68 -22.91
N THR A 396 -3.37 3.96 -22.95
CA THR A 396 -3.20 2.72 -23.71
C THR A 396 -2.62 1.63 -22.83
N LEU A 397 -2.86 0.36 -23.18
CA LEU A 397 -2.26 -0.79 -22.49
C LEU A 397 -0.73 -0.74 -22.57
N SER A 398 -0.16 -0.47 -23.74
CA SER A 398 1.29 -0.33 -23.91
C SER A 398 1.87 0.75 -22.98
N GLY A 399 1.17 1.88 -22.82
CA GLY A 399 1.57 2.95 -21.90
C GLY A 399 1.59 2.51 -20.43
N ILE A 400 0.54 1.85 -19.94
CA ILE A 400 0.51 1.36 -18.54
C ILE A 400 1.49 0.21 -18.29
N LEU A 401 1.75 -0.63 -19.28
CA LEU A 401 2.72 -1.72 -19.21
C LEU A 401 4.17 -1.25 -19.35
N GLY A 402 4.39 -0.04 -19.89
CA GLY A 402 5.73 0.47 -20.14
C GLY A 402 6.45 -0.20 -21.30
N SER A 403 5.71 -0.75 -22.27
CA SER A 403 6.23 -1.46 -23.43
C SER A 403 6.31 -0.62 -24.70
N ASP A 404 5.90 0.64 -24.65
CA ASP A 404 5.85 1.55 -25.82
C ASP A 404 7.20 2.22 -26.16
N GLY A 405 8.28 1.86 -25.46
CA GLY A 405 9.62 2.43 -25.71
C GLY A 405 9.72 3.94 -25.45
N THR A 406 8.61 4.60 -25.18
CA THR A 406 8.59 5.98 -24.75
C THR A 406 9.00 6.02 -23.27
N GLY A 407 10.29 6.11 -23.03
CA GLY A 407 10.75 6.61 -21.75
C GLY A 407 9.99 7.91 -21.51
N TRP A 408 9.24 7.99 -20.42
CA TRP A 408 8.38 9.13 -20.08
C TRP A 408 9.15 10.42 -20.25
N SER A 409 8.99 11.08 -21.42
CA SER A 409 9.57 12.38 -21.62
C SER A 409 8.91 13.37 -20.65
N ARG A 410 9.70 14.25 -20.06
CA ARG A 410 9.24 15.37 -19.22
C ARG A 410 8.46 16.43 -20.03
N GLU A 411 7.93 16.12 -21.19
CA GLU A 411 7.11 17.04 -21.97
C GLU A 411 5.74 17.21 -21.31
N GLY A 412 5.60 18.32 -20.59
CA GLY A 412 4.36 18.74 -19.95
C GLY A 412 4.50 19.31 -18.53
N ASP A 413 5.71 19.56 -18.06
CA ASP A 413 5.90 20.27 -16.79
C ASP A 413 5.72 21.78 -17.01
N GLN A 414 4.47 22.24 -16.93
CA GLN A 414 4.15 23.67 -16.74
C GLN A 414 4.63 24.08 -15.33
N ARG A 415 5.94 24.26 -15.17
CA ARG A 415 6.53 25.08 -14.13
C ARG A 415 6.35 26.57 -14.49
N ARG A 416 5.12 27.00 -14.68
CA ARG A 416 4.73 28.40 -14.73
C ARG A 416 3.38 28.48 -14.06
N ASP A 417 3.36 28.79 -12.77
CA ASP A 417 2.29 29.54 -12.10
C ASP A 417 2.40 29.59 -10.57
N LEU A 418 3.57 29.29 -9.99
CA LEU A 418 3.77 29.51 -8.55
C LEU A 418 4.79 30.62 -8.21
N GLN A 419 5.26 31.41 -9.20
CA GLN A 419 6.16 32.54 -8.94
C GLN A 419 5.64 33.92 -9.41
N SER A 420 4.39 34.05 -9.87
CA SER A 420 3.88 35.36 -10.34
C SER A 420 2.84 36.07 -9.45
N ASN A 421 2.47 35.53 -8.28
CA ASN A 421 1.55 36.23 -7.38
C ASN A 421 2.18 36.77 -6.08
N GLY A 422 3.49 36.99 -6.07
CA GLY A 422 4.23 37.54 -4.92
C GLY A 422 4.72 39.00 -5.10
N ARG A 423 4.25 39.75 -6.10
CA ARG A 423 4.57 41.18 -6.23
C ARG A 423 3.43 41.93 -6.89
N ARG A 424 2.48 42.40 -6.09
CA ARG A 424 1.65 43.61 -6.25
C ARG A 424 0.67 43.69 -5.09
N GLN A 425 1.09 44.33 -4.03
CA GLN A 425 0.36 45.37 -3.31
C GLN A 425 1.31 45.92 -2.23
N GLN A 426 1.85 47.05 -2.57
CA GLN A 426 2.21 48.04 -1.56
C GLN A 426 0.93 48.60 -0.97
#